data_6141bc3d51989ed004a654c26920e415
#
_entry.id   6141bc3d51989ed004a654c26920e415
#
_cell.length_a   1.000
_cell.length_b   1.000
_cell.length_c   1.000
_cell.angle_alpha   90.00
_cell.angle_beta   90.00
_cell.angle_gamma   90.00
#
_symmetry.space_group_name_H-M   'P 1'
#
loop_
_entity.id
_entity.type
_entity.pdbx_description
1 polymer ?
#
loop_
_entity_poly.entity_id
_entity_poly.type
_entity_poly.pdbx_seq_one_letter_code
_entity_poly.pdbx_strand_id
1 'polypeptide(L)'
;MQTPTGTLMQPELDPRFYYLSNFQQALTWLQERSGDLLSESEHEFLQRFWAVDTAAQALLVRMIMRKGSHFRLSKLDYAEIGCTRQAAQSLLDAGWVRHDAELTLDELFNLLRKDEVLEHLGSTPKQKALKKSELLEQLSETYTEPRPFAAWCPTADEQILSLTIDALCERLRLMFFGNLHQDWSEFVLAELGIFRYEPVALTADSRAFRHRTDVDCYLQLQRSREQFEAGAPISSVLQQISALVCDTPFLAARRHKLLFRMGQQLEREADLQGALSFYADCRYVGARLRQIRVLERLGQQEQAYILASQAAEAPESDAEAQAVERALVRLARQLGQPQPGKTKAVAPTRLDLSLPRPDAYSVEFAVKAHLSEPEGPVHYVENSLICSLFGLLCWEAIFAPVPGAFFHPFHTGPVDLFSADFHPRRAELFAACLAHLDSDAYKQVI
;
A
#
# COMPACT_ATOMS: atom_id res chain seq x y z
N MET A 1 23.95 -0.09 28.45
CA MET A 1 24.37 0.80 27.35
C MET A 1 23.27 1.83 27.16
N GLN A 2 23.60 3.10 27.38
CA GLN A 2 22.64 4.19 27.41
C GLN A 2 22.08 4.47 26.03
N THR A 3 20.75 4.54 25.92
CA THR A 3 20.02 5.10 24.78
C THR A 3 20.35 6.57 24.63
N PRO A 4 20.65 7.09 23.43
CA PRO A 4 20.75 8.50 23.21
C PRO A 4 19.34 9.11 23.09
N THR A 5 18.76 9.52 24.20
CA THR A 5 17.63 10.44 24.25
C THR A 5 18.15 11.84 24.00
N GLY A 6 18.41 12.17 22.76
CA GLY A 6 18.62 13.54 22.30
C GLY A 6 17.30 14.13 21.84
N THR A 7 16.42 14.46 22.77
CA THR A 7 15.27 15.34 22.49
C THR A 7 15.83 16.73 22.24
N LEU A 8 16.02 17.10 20.98
CA LEU A 8 16.12 18.51 20.60
C LEU A 8 14.77 19.13 20.97
N MET A 9 14.76 19.92 22.06
CA MET A 9 13.64 20.79 22.41
C MET A 9 13.45 21.79 21.26
N GLN A 10 12.60 21.44 20.30
CA GLN A 10 12.02 22.43 19.39
C GLN A 10 11.09 23.33 20.24
N PRO A 11 11.03 24.65 19.98
CA PRO A 11 10.07 25.51 20.64
C PRO A 11 8.68 24.89 20.42
N GLU A 12 7.89 24.75 21.47
CA GLU A 12 6.51 24.24 21.37
C GLU A 12 5.77 25.11 20.36
N LEU A 13 5.55 24.54 19.18
CA LEU A 13 4.69 25.14 18.16
C LEU A 13 3.27 25.21 18.72
N ASP A 14 2.57 26.31 18.42
CA ASP A 14 1.14 26.44 18.70
C ASP A 14 0.43 25.12 18.31
N PRO A 15 -0.41 24.53 19.16
CA PRO A 15 -1.13 23.30 18.87
C PRO A 15 -1.88 23.30 17.54
N ARG A 16 -2.21 24.46 16.98
CA ARG A 16 -2.80 24.62 15.65
C ARG A 16 -1.88 24.16 14.51
N PHE A 17 -0.56 24.12 14.73
CA PHE A 17 0.45 23.65 13.77
C PHE A 17 0.85 22.18 13.95
N TYR A 18 0.02 21.35 14.62
CA TYR A 18 0.31 19.92 14.84
C TYR A 18 0.73 19.19 13.56
N TYR A 19 0.08 19.48 12.42
CA TYR A 19 0.40 18.87 11.12
C TYR A 19 1.80 19.28 10.62
N LEU A 20 2.22 20.51 10.89
CA LEU A 20 3.57 20.98 10.58
C LEU A 20 4.60 20.29 11.48
N SER A 21 4.34 20.21 12.77
CA SER A 21 5.20 19.49 13.72
C SER A 21 5.40 18.04 13.30
N ASN A 22 4.33 17.35 12.91
CA ASN A 22 4.39 15.97 12.44
C ASN A 22 5.20 15.83 11.14
N PHE A 23 4.99 16.74 10.20
CA PHE A 23 5.77 16.73 8.96
C PHE A 23 7.26 17.00 9.22
N GLN A 24 7.59 17.93 10.11
CA GLN A 24 8.94 18.21 10.55
C GLN A 24 9.59 16.98 11.20
N GLN A 25 8.86 16.26 12.06
CA GLN A 25 9.32 15.00 12.64
C GLN A 25 9.61 13.96 11.56
N ALA A 26 8.74 13.84 10.56
CA ALA A 26 8.97 12.93 9.44
C ALA A 26 10.21 13.28 8.61
N LEU A 27 10.45 14.57 8.35
CA LEU A 27 11.65 15.02 7.64
C LEU A 27 12.93 14.75 8.45
N THR A 28 12.90 15.01 9.75
CA THR A 28 14.02 14.69 10.67
C THR A 28 14.30 13.19 10.66
N TRP A 29 13.25 12.38 10.78
CA TRP A 29 13.34 10.94 10.71
C TRP A 29 13.93 10.43 9.38
N LEU A 30 13.48 10.98 8.26
CA LEU A 30 14.01 10.66 6.95
C LEU A 30 15.50 10.99 6.84
N GLN A 31 15.90 12.15 7.33
CA GLN A 31 17.30 12.60 7.30
C GLN A 31 18.20 11.68 8.14
N GLU A 32 17.76 11.31 9.34
CA GLU A 32 18.52 10.44 10.24
C GLU A 32 18.63 9.01 9.72
N ARG A 33 17.54 8.47 9.18
CA ARG A 33 17.46 7.07 8.76
C ARG A 33 17.85 6.83 7.32
N SER A 34 17.58 7.75 6.43
CA SER A 34 17.69 7.58 4.98
C SER A 34 18.46 8.71 4.30
N GLY A 35 19.23 9.50 5.05
CA GLY A 35 20.00 10.62 4.52
C GLY A 35 20.97 10.20 3.41
N ASP A 36 21.56 9.02 3.50
CA ASP A 36 22.42 8.42 2.48
C ASP A 36 21.70 8.05 1.15
N LEU A 37 20.36 7.97 1.18
CA LEU A 37 19.53 7.70 -0.01
C LEU A 37 19.01 8.97 -0.67
N LEU A 38 19.10 10.11 -0.01
CA LEU A 38 18.62 11.39 -0.53
C LEU A 38 19.52 11.89 -1.67
N SER A 39 18.90 12.44 -2.71
CA SER A 39 19.61 13.15 -3.77
C SER A 39 20.05 14.54 -3.29
N GLU A 40 20.94 15.19 -4.05
CA GLU A 40 21.38 16.55 -3.76
C GLU A 40 20.19 17.52 -3.69
N SER A 41 19.25 17.44 -4.64
CA SER A 41 18.04 18.27 -4.65
C SER A 41 17.10 18.04 -3.43
N GLU A 42 17.06 16.83 -2.91
CA GLU A 42 16.30 16.50 -1.71
C GLU A 42 16.98 17.02 -0.44
N HIS A 43 18.32 16.93 -0.37
CA HIS A 43 19.10 17.57 0.70
C HIS A 43 18.93 19.09 0.68
N GLU A 44 19.02 19.73 -0.49
CA GLU A 44 18.79 21.15 -0.65
C GLU A 44 17.38 21.55 -0.18
N PHE A 45 16.35 20.80 -0.60
CA PHE A 45 14.99 21.02 -0.15
C PHE A 45 14.89 20.97 1.38
N LEU A 46 15.46 19.96 2.03
CA LEU A 46 15.42 19.83 3.49
C LEU A 46 16.09 21.03 4.16
N GLN A 47 17.28 21.43 3.72
CA GLN A 47 17.97 22.59 4.29
C GLN A 47 17.17 23.88 4.14
N ARG A 48 16.61 24.13 2.96
CA ARG A 48 15.83 25.34 2.69
C ARG A 48 14.48 25.32 3.38
N PHE A 49 13.86 24.15 3.58
CA PHE A 49 12.59 24.03 4.31
C PHE A 49 12.70 24.56 5.74
N TRP A 50 13.81 24.29 6.41
CA TRP A 50 14.05 24.81 7.76
C TRP A 50 14.37 26.30 7.80
N ALA A 51 14.78 26.89 6.67
CA ALA A 51 15.15 28.29 6.57
C ALA A 51 13.98 29.24 6.26
N VAL A 52 12.88 28.74 5.66
CA VAL A 52 11.72 29.58 5.38
C VAL A 52 10.86 29.78 6.65
N ASP A 53 10.06 30.84 6.66
CA ASP A 53 9.21 31.18 7.81
C ASP A 53 8.14 30.09 8.10
N THR A 54 7.68 30.02 9.35
CA THR A 54 6.73 29.00 9.81
C THR A 54 5.41 29.02 9.03
N ALA A 55 4.93 30.21 8.62
CA ALA A 55 3.70 30.34 7.86
C ALA A 55 3.83 29.73 6.46
N ALA A 56 4.99 29.93 5.81
CA ALA A 56 5.30 29.30 4.51
C ALA A 56 5.46 27.78 4.63
N GLN A 57 6.17 27.28 5.66
CA GLN A 57 6.24 25.85 5.94
C GLN A 57 4.85 25.25 6.12
N ALA A 58 4.01 25.88 6.94
CA ALA A 58 2.65 25.42 7.22
C ALA A 58 1.78 25.39 5.96
N LEU A 59 1.86 26.44 5.13
CA LEU A 59 1.13 26.49 3.86
C LEU A 59 1.57 25.37 2.92
N LEU A 60 2.88 25.15 2.78
CA LEU A 60 3.42 24.08 1.93
C LEU A 60 2.92 22.70 2.40
N VAL A 61 2.98 22.42 3.70
CA VAL A 61 2.49 21.14 4.26
C VAL A 61 0.99 20.98 4.01
N ARG A 62 0.18 22.04 4.20
CA ARG A 62 -1.26 21.99 3.85
C ARG A 62 -1.50 21.68 2.38
N MET A 63 -0.66 22.16 1.47
CA MET A 63 -0.76 21.84 0.04
C MET A 63 -0.35 20.40 -0.23
N ILE A 64 0.78 19.95 0.31
CA ILE A 64 1.28 18.56 0.14
C ILE A 64 0.30 17.51 0.68
N MET A 65 -0.45 17.82 1.75
CA MET A 65 -1.45 16.91 2.33
C MET A 65 -2.75 16.83 1.54
N ARG A 66 -2.96 17.70 0.55
CA ARG A 66 -4.14 17.68 -0.31
C ARG A 66 -3.89 16.87 -1.56
N LYS A 67 -4.97 16.40 -2.18
CA LYS A 67 -4.90 15.77 -3.51
C LYS A 67 -4.69 16.81 -4.60
N GLY A 68 -3.83 16.47 -5.55
CA GLY A 68 -3.51 17.31 -6.71
C GLY A 68 -2.40 18.31 -6.42
N SER A 69 -1.91 18.93 -7.50
CA SER A 69 -0.75 19.83 -7.51
C SER A 69 -1.13 21.30 -7.69
N HIS A 70 -2.39 21.59 -7.97
CA HIS A 70 -2.88 22.93 -8.29
C HIS A 70 -3.92 23.39 -7.27
N PHE A 71 -3.77 24.61 -6.76
CA PHE A 71 -4.61 25.15 -5.68
C PHE A 71 -5.02 26.57 -5.96
N ARG A 72 -6.29 26.89 -5.73
CA ARG A 72 -6.81 28.28 -5.77
C ARG A 72 -6.35 29.01 -4.51
N LEU A 73 -5.67 30.12 -4.67
CA LEU A 73 -5.17 30.92 -3.53
C LEU A 73 -6.33 31.32 -2.59
N SER A 74 -7.49 31.68 -3.15
CA SER A 74 -8.68 32.02 -2.38
C SER A 74 -9.26 30.87 -1.53
N LYS A 75 -8.83 29.62 -1.78
CA LYS A 75 -9.24 28.41 -1.03
C LYS A 75 -8.18 27.90 -0.06
N LEU A 76 -7.07 28.60 0.05
CA LEU A 76 -5.98 28.32 0.99
C LEU A 76 -6.07 29.29 2.18
N ASP A 77 -7.24 29.39 2.79
CA ASP A 77 -7.49 30.25 3.95
C ASP A 77 -7.40 29.41 5.24
N TYR A 78 -6.39 29.73 6.07
CA TYR A 78 -6.10 29.03 7.32
C TYR A 78 -5.78 30.05 8.41
N ALA A 79 -6.61 30.08 9.44
CA ALA A 79 -6.48 31.04 10.53
C ALA A 79 -5.10 31.02 11.22
N GLU A 80 -4.49 29.83 11.32
CA GLU A 80 -3.18 29.66 11.93
C GLU A 80 -2.03 30.20 11.06
N ILE A 81 -2.20 30.26 9.75
CA ILE A 81 -1.19 30.77 8.79
C ILE A 81 -1.24 32.28 8.71
N GLY A 82 -2.43 32.87 8.94
CA GLY A 82 -2.63 34.30 8.81
C GLY A 82 -2.67 34.76 7.35
N CYS A 83 -1.68 35.57 6.92
CA CYS A 83 -1.66 36.07 5.54
C CYS A 83 -1.15 35.04 4.56
N THR A 84 -2.05 34.24 3.96
CA THR A 84 -1.72 33.20 2.97
C THR A 84 -0.94 33.76 1.76
N ARG A 85 -1.24 34.98 1.31
CA ARG A 85 -0.52 35.60 0.20
C ARG A 85 0.96 35.84 0.50
N GLN A 86 1.27 36.26 1.74
CA GLN A 86 2.66 36.46 2.18
C GLN A 86 3.39 35.10 2.30
N ALA A 87 2.75 34.11 2.89
CA ALA A 87 3.31 32.74 2.98
C ALA A 87 3.53 32.15 1.58
N ALA A 88 2.60 32.36 0.64
CA ALA A 88 2.76 31.92 -0.74
C ALA A 88 3.92 32.61 -1.47
N GLN A 89 4.19 33.90 -1.16
CA GLN A 89 5.34 34.60 -1.76
C GLN A 89 6.67 33.95 -1.33
N SER A 90 6.83 33.58 -0.08
CA SER A 90 8.01 32.84 0.39
C SER A 90 8.22 31.51 -0.35
N LEU A 91 7.10 30.82 -0.68
CA LEU A 91 7.16 29.56 -1.46
C LEU A 91 7.48 29.80 -2.94
N LEU A 92 7.01 30.91 -3.52
CA LEU A 92 7.37 31.34 -4.88
C LEU A 92 8.86 31.66 -4.97
N ASP A 93 9.39 32.44 -4.02
CA ASP A 93 10.80 32.82 -3.93
C ASP A 93 11.71 31.57 -3.73
N ALA A 94 11.19 30.56 -3.00
CA ALA A 94 11.86 29.28 -2.86
C ALA A 94 11.78 28.41 -4.14
N GLY A 95 10.90 28.73 -5.08
CA GLY A 95 10.68 27.96 -6.30
C GLY A 95 9.89 26.67 -6.09
N TRP A 96 9.24 26.48 -4.94
CA TRP A 96 8.46 25.29 -4.63
C TRP A 96 7.02 25.33 -5.13
N VAL A 97 6.56 26.52 -5.47
CA VAL A 97 5.31 26.75 -6.18
C VAL A 97 5.53 27.72 -7.34
N ARG A 98 4.61 27.69 -8.29
CA ARG A 98 4.54 28.64 -9.41
C ARG A 98 3.10 29.04 -9.62
N HIS A 99 2.86 30.22 -10.27
CA HIS A 99 1.51 30.73 -10.55
C HIS A 99 1.17 30.74 -12.03
N ASP A 100 2.11 30.34 -12.89
CA ASP A 100 2.00 30.39 -14.36
C ASP A 100 1.97 28.98 -14.98
N ALA A 101 1.62 27.95 -14.20
CA ALA A 101 1.52 26.60 -14.71
C ALA A 101 0.40 26.47 -15.76
N GLU A 102 0.70 25.72 -16.81
CA GLU A 102 -0.32 25.30 -17.76
C GLU A 102 -1.15 24.17 -17.14
N LEU A 103 -2.47 24.26 -17.32
CA LEU A 103 -3.45 23.30 -16.81
C LEU A 103 -4.09 22.57 -17.98
N THR A 104 -4.21 21.29 -17.87
CA THR A 104 -5.08 20.48 -18.72
C THR A 104 -6.55 20.76 -18.40
N LEU A 105 -7.46 20.33 -19.26
CA LEU A 105 -8.90 20.45 -19.01
C LEU A 105 -9.32 19.68 -17.74
N ASP A 106 -8.76 18.50 -17.50
CA ASP A 106 -9.02 17.68 -16.31
C ASP A 106 -8.59 18.40 -15.01
N GLU A 107 -7.41 19.01 -15.01
CA GLU A 107 -6.91 19.79 -13.89
C GLU A 107 -7.75 21.03 -13.64
N LEU A 108 -8.19 21.72 -14.70
CA LEU A 108 -9.13 22.83 -14.59
C LEU A 108 -10.46 22.38 -13.95
N PHE A 109 -11.01 21.25 -14.40
CA PHE A 109 -12.23 20.69 -13.82
C PHE A 109 -12.05 20.29 -12.33
N ASN A 110 -10.88 19.86 -11.92
CA ASN A 110 -10.60 19.58 -10.52
C ASN A 110 -10.56 20.87 -9.67
N LEU A 111 -10.12 21.98 -10.22
CA LEU A 111 -10.08 23.29 -9.54
C LEU A 111 -11.42 24.00 -9.47
N LEU A 112 -12.23 23.92 -10.52
CA LEU A 112 -13.46 24.68 -10.67
C LEU A 112 -14.70 23.84 -10.35
N ARG A 113 -15.76 24.48 -9.87
CA ARG A 113 -17.08 23.88 -9.82
C ARG A 113 -17.71 23.88 -11.23
N LYS A 114 -18.75 23.08 -11.43
CA LYS A 114 -19.43 22.96 -12.72
C LYS A 114 -19.98 24.31 -13.22
N ASP A 115 -20.57 25.09 -12.33
CA ASP A 115 -21.09 26.42 -12.62
C ASP A 115 -20.00 27.38 -13.11
N GLU A 116 -18.83 27.37 -12.44
CA GLU A 116 -17.66 28.15 -12.84
C GLU A 116 -17.11 27.70 -14.21
N VAL A 117 -17.04 26.40 -14.48
CA VAL A 117 -16.64 25.87 -15.80
C VAL A 117 -17.57 26.37 -16.91
N LEU A 118 -18.89 26.30 -16.68
CA LEU A 118 -19.90 26.75 -17.66
C LEU A 118 -19.87 28.28 -17.88
N GLU A 119 -19.49 29.04 -16.87
CA GLU A 119 -19.32 30.50 -16.96
C GLU A 119 -18.14 30.87 -17.87
N HIS A 120 -17.00 30.21 -17.72
CA HIS A 120 -15.78 30.58 -18.43
C HIS A 120 -15.64 29.91 -19.81
N LEU A 121 -16.06 28.65 -19.97
CA LEU A 121 -15.93 27.92 -21.23
C LEU A 121 -17.19 28.06 -22.13
N GLY A 122 -18.18 28.81 -21.66
CA GLY A 122 -19.46 28.95 -22.33
C GLY A 122 -20.42 27.77 -22.09
N SER A 123 -21.72 28.02 -22.22
CA SER A 123 -22.69 26.98 -21.94
C SER A 123 -23.85 27.01 -22.90
N THR A 124 -24.21 25.87 -23.47
CA THR A 124 -25.48 25.63 -24.11
C THR A 124 -26.50 25.09 -23.10
N PRO A 125 -27.83 25.24 -23.35
CA PRO A 125 -28.85 24.63 -22.48
C PRO A 125 -28.63 23.11 -22.26
N LYS A 126 -28.13 22.40 -23.28
CA LYS A 126 -27.81 20.96 -23.21
C LYS A 126 -26.67 20.69 -22.23
N GLN A 127 -25.59 21.47 -22.28
CA GLN A 127 -24.43 21.33 -21.39
C GLN A 127 -24.75 21.60 -19.92
N LYS A 128 -25.68 22.53 -19.65
CA LYS A 128 -26.16 22.81 -18.30
C LYS A 128 -26.84 21.60 -17.65
N ALA A 129 -27.48 20.73 -18.45
CA ALA A 129 -28.16 19.53 -17.96
C ALA A 129 -27.22 18.37 -17.67
N LEU A 130 -26.01 18.34 -18.25
CA LEU A 130 -25.03 17.25 -18.09
C LEU A 130 -24.47 17.19 -16.65
N LYS A 131 -24.00 16.04 -16.23
CA LYS A 131 -23.13 15.91 -15.04
C LYS A 131 -21.75 16.50 -15.35
N LYS A 132 -20.97 16.82 -14.30
CA LYS A 132 -19.63 17.40 -14.45
C LYS A 132 -18.69 16.49 -15.25
N SER A 133 -18.75 15.17 -15.04
CA SER A 133 -17.96 14.17 -15.78
C SER A 133 -18.36 14.08 -17.26
N GLU A 134 -19.66 14.13 -17.57
CA GLU A 134 -20.16 14.10 -18.95
C GLU A 134 -19.78 15.39 -19.70
N LEU A 135 -19.78 16.52 -18.99
CA LEU A 135 -19.34 17.80 -19.53
C LEU A 135 -17.84 17.79 -19.85
N LEU A 136 -17.03 17.21 -18.95
CA LEU A 136 -15.59 17.02 -19.17
C LEU A 136 -15.34 16.18 -20.43
N GLU A 137 -15.98 15.03 -20.55
CA GLU A 137 -15.87 14.15 -21.71
C GLU A 137 -16.23 14.86 -23.02
N GLN A 138 -17.33 15.61 -23.03
CA GLN A 138 -17.73 16.39 -24.20
C GLN A 138 -16.74 17.49 -24.57
N LEU A 139 -16.15 18.18 -23.58
CA LEU A 139 -15.24 19.30 -23.82
C LEU A 139 -13.82 18.84 -24.15
N SER A 140 -13.42 17.61 -23.76
CA SER A 140 -12.10 17.04 -24.02
C SER A 140 -11.78 16.89 -25.51
N GLU A 141 -12.81 16.73 -26.36
CA GLU A 141 -12.64 16.72 -27.82
C GLU A 141 -12.26 18.09 -28.39
N THR A 142 -12.64 19.16 -27.71
CA THR A 142 -12.41 20.54 -28.16
C THR A 142 -11.16 21.15 -27.55
N TYR A 143 -10.89 20.83 -26.30
CA TYR A 143 -9.80 21.41 -25.51
C TYR A 143 -8.73 20.37 -25.19
N THR A 144 -7.85 20.14 -26.13
CA THR A 144 -6.78 19.13 -26.03
C THR A 144 -5.46 19.67 -25.46
N GLU A 145 -5.21 20.98 -25.61
CA GLU A 145 -3.95 21.59 -25.23
C GLU A 145 -4.00 22.23 -23.84
N PRO A 146 -2.99 22.00 -22.98
CA PRO A 146 -2.86 22.71 -21.72
C PRO A 146 -2.73 24.22 -21.92
N ARG A 147 -3.23 25.01 -20.96
CA ARG A 147 -3.19 26.48 -20.99
C ARG A 147 -3.03 27.06 -19.60
N PRO A 148 -2.41 28.23 -19.44
CA PRO A 148 -2.43 28.95 -18.18
C PRO A 148 -3.85 29.24 -17.71
N PHE A 149 -4.07 29.29 -16.39
CA PHE A 149 -5.40 29.52 -15.80
C PHE A 149 -6.07 30.82 -16.33
N ALA A 150 -5.27 31.88 -16.50
CA ALA A 150 -5.77 33.14 -17.05
C ALA A 150 -6.29 33.04 -18.50
N ALA A 151 -5.79 32.07 -19.29
CA ALA A 151 -6.30 31.78 -20.62
C ALA A 151 -7.57 30.92 -20.58
N TRP A 152 -7.75 30.08 -19.56
CA TRP A 152 -8.98 29.36 -19.31
C TRP A 152 -10.10 30.25 -18.77
N CYS A 153 -9.76 31.15 -17.86
CA CYS A 153 -10.70 31.96 -17.08
C CYS A 153 -10.26 33.44 -17.09
N PRO A 154 -10.34 34.13 -18.23
CA PRO A 154 -9.77 35.49 -18.39
C PRO A 154 -10.47 36.56 -17.52
N THR A 155 -11.66 36.29 -17.04
CA THR A 155 -12.45 37.24 -16.19
C THR A 155 -12.36 36.89 -14.71
N ALA A 156 -11.69 35.79 -14.33
CA ALA A 156 -11.58 35.37 -12.94
C ALA A 156 -10.48 36.18 -12.22
N ASP A 157 -10.82 36.78 -11.08
CA ASP A 157 -9.85 37.38 -10.16
C ASP A 157 -9.37 36.29 -9.19
N GLU A 158 -8.64 35.31 -9.73
CA GLU A 158 -8.14 34.16 -8.96
C GLU A 158 -6.69 33.85 -9.37
N GLN A 159 -5.90 33.46 -8.38
CA GLN A 159 -4.52 32.99 -8.57
C GLN A 159 -4.43 31.49 -8.29
N ILE A 160 -3.79 30.76 -9.19
CA ILE A 160 -3.49 29.35 -8.98
C ILE A 160 -2.05 29.18 -8.53
N LEU A 161 -1.85 28.51 -7.43
CA LEU A 161 -0.53 28.04 -6.97
C LEU A 161 -0.38 26.58 -7.36
N SER A 162 0.67 26.29 -8.10
CA SER A 162 0.99 24.93 -8.56
C SER A 162 2.30 24.47 -7.93
N LEU A 163 2.27 23.32 -7.26
CA LEU A 163 3.48 22.70 -6.70
C LEU A 163 4.45 22.33 -7.83
N THR A 164 5.73 22.58 -7.61
CA THR A 164 6.83 22.20 -8.51
C THR A 164 7.62 21.02 -7.97
N ILE A 165 7.38 20.65 -6.73
CA ILE A 165 8.15 19.66 -5.97
C ILE A 165 7.36 18.35 -5.71
N ASP A 166 6.29 18.09 -6.47
CA ASP A 166 5.46 16.89 -6.30
C ASP A 166 6.28 15.60 -6.34
N ALA A 167 7.13 15.47 -7.36
CA ALA A 167 7.99 14.27 -7.51
C ALA A 167 9.00 14.12 -6.37
N LEU A 168 9.49 15.22 -5.79
CA LEU A 168 10.35 15.21 -4.62
C LEU A 168 9.56 14.75 -3.38
N CYS A 169 8.39 15.34 -3.15
CA CYS A 169 7.51 14.98 -2.04
C CYS A 169 7.04 13.52 -2.14
N GLU A 170 6.80 13.01 -3.35
CA GLU A 170 6.46 11.61 -3.59
C GLU A 170 7.60 10.67 -3.18
N ARG A 171 8.86 11.01 -3.50
CA ARG A 171 10.02 10.22 -3.08
C ARG A 171 10.23 10.23 -1.57
N LEU A 172 10.10 11.40 -0.93
CA LEU A 172 10.16 11.49 0.54
C LEU A 172 9.04 10.66 1.19
N ARG A 173 7.82 10.75 0.65
CA ARG A 173 6.68 9.95 1.09
C ARG A 173 6.93 8.46 0.94
N LEU A 174 7.47 8.04 -0.22
CA LEU A 174 7.83 6.65 -0.46
C LEU A 174 8.87 6.13 0.54
N MET A 175 9.93 6.88 0.79
CA MET A 175 10.98 6.48 1.74
C MET A 175 10.45 6.41 3.17
N PHE A 176 9.48 7.26 3.53
CA PHE A 176 8.88 7.28 4.84
C PHE A 176 7.86 6.16 5.05
N PHE A 177 6.88 5.99 4.15
CA PHE A 177 5.80 5.00 4.29
C PHE A 177 6.11 3.64 3.66
N GLY A 178 7.12 3.53 2.79
CA GLY A 178 7.39 2.33 2.01
C GLY A 178 6.38 2.05 0.90
N ASN A 179 5.46 2.97 0.67
CA ASN A 179 4.41 2.85 -0.34
C ASN A 179 3.89 4.25 -0.75
N LEU A 180 3.08 4.31 -1.81
CA LEU A 180 2.50 5.56 -2.33
C LEU A 180 0.98 5.67 -2.12
N HIS A 181 0.36 4.73 -1.42
CA HIS A 181 -1.07 4.81 -1.12
C HIS A 181 -1.37 5.49 0.22
N GLN A 182 -0.41 5.48 1.13
CA GLN A 182 -0.48 6.27 2.37
C GLN A 182 -0.05 7.71 2.10
N ASP A 183 -0.65 8.64 2.81
CA ASP A 183 -0.32 10.06 2.71
C ASP A 183 0.02 10.68 4.07
N TRP A 184 0.48 11.93 4.04
CA TRP A 184 0.91 12.65 5.22
C TRP A 184 -0.21 12.89 6.24
N SER A 185 -1.49 12.80 5.85
CA SER A 185 -2.62 13.00 6.74
C SER A 185 -2.76 11.91 7.81
N GLU A 186 -2.17 10.73 7.59
CA GLU A 186 -2.19 9.62 8.56
C GLU A 186 -1.46 9.95 9.86
N PHE A 187 -0.54 10.90 9.84
CA PHE A 187 0.12 11.39 11.06
C PHE A 187 -0.84 12.00 12.07
N VAL A 188 -1.92 12.61 11.62
CA VAL A 188 -2.91 13.22 12.48
C VAL A 188 -3.46 12.23 13.50
N LEU A 189 -3.74 11.00 13.04
CA LEU A 189 -4.27 9.95 13.91
C LEU A 189 -3.23 9.44 14.91
N ALA A 190 -1.97 9.41 14.53
CA ALA A 190 -0.89 8.96 15.42
C ALA A 190 -0.72 9.89 16.63
N GLU A 191 -0.79 11.21 16.41
CA GLU A 191 -0.54 12.21 17.48
C GLU A 191 -1.69 12.36 18.47
N LEU A 192 -2.92 12.02 18.08
CA LEU A 192 -4.06 12.07 19.00
C LEU A 192 -3.96 11.10 20.19
N GLY A 193 -2.87 10.29 20.27
CA GLY A 193 -2.65 9.34 21.36
C GLY A 193 -3.68 8.23 21.43
N ILE A 194 -4.48 8.06 20.37
CA ILE A 194 -5.52 7.02 20.25
C ILE A 194 -4.86 5.66 20.12
N PHE A 195 -3.74 5.59 19.40
CA PHE A 195 -3.00 4.37 19.18
C PHE A 195 -1.65 4.38 19.90
N ARG A 196 -1.31 3.25 20.52
CA ARG A 196 0.04 2.97 20.99
C ARG A 196 0.70 2.04 20.01
N TYR A 197 1.88 2.39 19.53
CA TYR A 197 2.66 1.60 18.59
C TYR A 197 3.79 0.89 19.31
N GLU A 198 4.12 -0.33 18.84
CA GLU A 198 5.26 -1.07 19.37
C GLU A 198 6.57 -0.38 18.98
N PRO A 199 7.45 -0.10 19.95
CA PRO A 199 8.76 0.44 19.67
C PRO A 199 9.64 -0.58 18.95
N VAL A 200 9.80 -0.43 17.63
CA VAL A 200 10.66 -1.30 16.82
C VAL A 200 11.99 -0.60 16.57
N ALA A 201 13.10 -1.32 16.69
CA ALA A 201 14.43 -0.79 16.38
C ALA A 201 14.58 -0.57 14.86
N LEU A 202 14.46 0.68 14.44
CA LEU A 202 14.50 1.09 13.05
C LEU A 202 15.91 1.57 12.67
N THR A 203 16.80 0.63 12.35
CA THR A 203 18.19 0.89 11.94
C THR A 203 18.34 0.96 10.42
N ALA A 204 19.51 1.37 9.93
CA ALA A 204 19.82 1.34 8.49
C ALA A 204 19.69 -0.07 7.91
N ASP A 205 20.08 -1.12 8.65
CA ASP A 205 20.03 -2.51 8.19
C ASP A 205 18.61 -3.04 8.06
N SER A 206 17.64 -2.47 8.80
CA SER A 206 16.23 -2.86 8.72
C SER A 206 15.45 -2.15 7.60
N ARG A 207 16.10 -1.31 6.77
CA ARG A 207 15.47 -0.61 5.64
C ARG A 207 15.13 -1.57 4.50
N ALA A 208 14.01 -1.29 3.81
CA ALA A 208 13.66 -1.94 2.54
C ALA A 208 14.49 -1.42 1.37
N PHE A 209 14.76 -0.11 1.38
CA PHE A 209 15.61 0.57 0.41
C PHE A 209 17.03 0.67 0.95
N ARG A 210 17.97 0.00 0.31
CA ARG A 210 19.39 -0.02 0.69
C ARG A 210 20.21 1.02 -0.07
N HIS A 211 19.82 1.26 -1.32
CA HIS A 211 20.47 2.18 -2.24
C HIS A 211 19.44 3.12 -2.86
N ARG A 212 19.88 4.26 -3.34
CA ARG A 212 19.02 5.18 -4.08
C ARG A 212 18.32 4.51 -5.26
N THR A 213 19.01 3.64 -5.97
CA THR A 213 18.48 2.87 -7.09
C THR A 213 17.26 2.01 -6.71
N ASP A 214 17.12 1.60 -5.43
CA ASP A 214 15.95 0.87 -4.97
C ASP A 214 14.69 1.77 -4.96
N VAL A 215 14.83 3.03 -4.56
CA VAL A 215 13.76 4.03 -4.57
C VAL A 215 13.31 4.28 -6.02
N ASP A 216 14.26 4.48 -6.92
CA ASP A 216 13.99 4.73 -8.33
C ASP A 216 13.36 3.50 -9.01
N CYS A 217 13.83 2.29 -8.69
CA CYS A 217 13.24 1.03 -9.14
C CYS A 217 11.77 0.89 -8.67
N TYR A 218 11.48 1.22 -7.40
CA TYR A 218 10.11 1.19 -6.89
C TYR A 218 9.19 2.12 -7.69
N LEU A 219 9.62 3.37 -7.91
CA LEU A 219 8.84 4.36 -8.67
C LEU A 219 8.60 3.90 -10.11
N GLN A 220 9.61 3.32 -10.74
CA GLN A 220 9.46 2.79 -12.10
C GLN A 220 8.49 1.60 -12.14
N LEU A 221 8.56 0.67 -11.18
CA LEU A 221 7.60 -0.43 -11.04
C LEU A 221 6.17 0.09 -10.81
N GLN A 222 6.02 1.15 -10.02
CA GLN A 222 4.71 1.76 -9.78
C GLN A 222 4.15 2.41 -11.05
N ARG A 223 4.95 3.18 -11.78
CA ARG A 223 4.56 3.78 -13.08
C ARG A 223 4.21 2.70 -14.11
N SER A 224 5.01 1.64 -14.20
CA SER A 224 4.75 0.51 -15.09
C SER A 224 3.43 -0.20 -14.74
N ARG A 225 3.12 -0.32 -13.45
CA ARG A 225 1.85 -0.85 -12.98
C ARG A 225 0.68 0.05 -13.40
N GLU A 226 0.80 1.35 -13.21
CA GLU A 226 -0.23 2.34 -13.59
C GLU A 226 -0.47 2.34 -15.11
N GLN A 227 0.58 2.28 -15.90
CA GLN A 227 0.47 2.14 -17.36
C GLN A 227 -0.24 0.84 -17.75
N PHE A 228 0.09 -0.28 -17.11
CA PHE A 228 -0.61 -1.55 -17.33
C PHE A 228 -2.10 -1.47 -16.96
N GLU A 229 -2.43 -0.87 -15.81
CA GLU A 229 -3.81 -0.66 -15.36
C GLU A 229 -4.58 0.32 -16.27
N ALA A 230 -3.90 1.26 -16.91
CA ALA A 230 -4.44 2.16 -17.93
C ALA A 230 -4.57 1.51 -19.33
N GLY A 231 -4.21 0.24 -19.50
CA GLY A 231 -4.34 -0.50 -20.75
C GLY A 231 -3.17 -0.38 -21.72
N ALA A 232 -2.00 0.04 -21.26
CA ALA A 232 -0.79 0.03 -22.08
C ALA A 232 -0.44 -1.39 -22.54
N PRO A 233 0.15 -1.56 -23.75
CA PRO A 233 0.56 -2.86 -24.27
C PRO A 233 1.49 -3.61 -23.32
N ILE A 234 1.19 -4.87 -23.02
CA ILE A 234 1.97 -5.72 -22.11
C ILE A 234 3.44 -5.77 -22.51
N SER A 235 3.75 -5.84 -23.84
CA SER A 235 5.12 -5.86 -24.35
C SER A 235 5.92 -4.61 -23.97
N SER A 236 5.29 -3.42 -24.01
CA SER A 236 5.90 -2.15 -23.62
C SER A 236 6.21 -2.13 -22.12
N VAL A 237 5.25 -2.54 -21.30
CA VAL A 237 5.41 -2.61 -19.84
C VAL A 237 6.49 -3.65 -19.47
N LEU A 238 6.49 -4.81 -20.11
CA LEU A 238 7.49 -5.86 -19.88
C LEU A 238 8.91 -5.36 -20.21
N GLN A 239 9.09 -4.65 -21.33
CA GLN A 239 10.38 -4.07 -21.68
C GLN A 239 10.90 -3.14 -20.60
N GLN A 240 10.05 -2.27 -20.05
CA GLN A 240 10.41 -1.36 -18.97
C GLN A 240 10.86 -2.09 -17.71
N ILE A 241 10.07 -3.08 -17.24
CA ILE A 241 10.37 -3.79 -15.98
C ILE A 241 11.50 -4.80 -16.11
N SER A 242 11.78 -5.30 -17.33
CA SER A 242 12.90 -6.24 -17.57
C SER A 242 14.26 -5.61 -17.43
N ALA A 243 14.35 -4.29 -17.66
CA ALA A 243 15.58 -3.53 -17.47
C ALA A 243 15.87 -3.18 -16.01
N LEU A 244 14.92 -3.41 -15.10
CA LEU A 244 15.06 -3.05 -13.69
C LEU A 244 15.80 -4.13 -12.91
N VAL A 245 16.78 -3.70 -12.14
CA VAL A 245 17.49 -4.54 -11.16
C VAL A 245 16.72 -4.46 -9.84
N CYS A 246 16.13 -5.58 -9.42
CA CYS A 246 15.29 -5.67 -8.21
C CYS A 246 15.99 -6.61 -7.20
N ASP A 247 17.08 -6.12 -6.59
CA ASP A 247 17.96 -6.93 -5.73
C ASP A 247 17.38 -7.17 -4.32
N THR A 248 16.44 -6.34 -3.88
CA THR A 248 15.81 -6.54 -2.58
C THR A 248 14.57 -7.43 -2.69
N PRO A 249 14.29 -8.29 -1.69
CA PRO A 249 13.06 -9.10 -1.67
C PRO A 249 11.79 -8.26 -1.80
N PHE A 250 11.79 -7.06 -1.25
CA PHE A 250 10.69 -6.10 -1.30
C PHE A 250 10.37 -5.65 -2.75
N LEU A 251 11.38 -5.32 -3.53
CA LEU A 251 11.22 -4.93 -4.94
C LEU A 251 10.91 -6.13 -5.84
N ALA A 252 11.58 -7.25 -5.60
CA ALA A 252 11.35 -8.49 -6.32
C ALA A 252 9.89 -8.95 -6.18
N ALA A 253 9.33 -8.90 -4.97
CA ALA A 253 7.93 -9.25 -4.72
C ALA A 253 6.96 -8.35 -5.51
N ARG A 254 7.23 -7.04 -5.61
CA ARG A 254 6.43 -6.10 -6.40
C ARG A 254 6.49 -6.40 -7.91
N ARG A 255 7.70 -6.67 -8.42
CA ARG A 255 7.90 -7.07 -9.82
C ARG A 255 7.14 -8.34 -10.14
N HIS A 256 7.27 -9.38 -9.32
CA HIS A 256 6.57 -10.64 -9.52
C HIS A 256 5.05 -10.50 -9.43
N LYS A 257 4.53 -9.62 -8.56
CA LYS A 257 3.11 -9.31 -8.51
C LYS A 257 2.60 -8.67 -9.81
N LEU A 258 3.40 -7.80 -10.43
CA LEU A 258 3.05 -7.20 -11.73
C LEU A 258 3.09 -8.25 -12.85
N LEU A 259 4.14 -9.07 -12.92
CA LEU A 259 4.25 -10.20 -13.87
C LEU A 259 3.06 -11.15 -13.73
N PHE A 260 2.66 -11.49 -12.52
CA PHE A 260 1.49 -12.32 -12.27
C PHE A 260 0.19 -11.73 -12.85
N ARG A 261 -0.04 -10.43 -12.64
CA ARG A 261 -1.21 -9.72 -13.19
C ARG A 261 -1.21 -9.68 -14.73
N MET A 262 -0.03 -9.48 -15.33
CA MET A 262 0.14 -9.51 -16.78
C MET A 262 -0.17 -10.92 -17.34
N GLY A 263 0.32 -11.97 -16.69
CA GLY A 263 -0.04 -13.36 -17.03
C GLY A 263 -1.54 -13.62 -16.91
N GLN A 264 -2.21 -13.09 -15.90
CA GLN A 264 -3.66 -13.20 -15.74
C GLN A 264 -4.43 -12.47 -16.86
N GLN A 265 -3.91 -11.35 -17.34
CA GLN A 265 -4.53 -10.62 -18.46
C GLN A 265 -4.43 -11.42 -19.76
N LEU A 266 -3.25 -11.99 -20.05
CA LEU A 266 -3.06 -12.88 -21.21
C LEU A 266 -3.96 -14.12 -21.16
N GLU A 267 -4.16 -14.71 -19.96
CA GLU A 267 -5.15 -15.80 -19.80
C GLU A 267 -6.58 -15.37 -20.17
N ARG A 268 -7.00 -14.14 -19.82
CA ARG A 268 -8.33 -13.61 -20.17
C ARG A 268 -8.45 -13.38 -21.68
N GLU A 269 -7.37 -12.96 -22.31
CA GLU A 269 -7.26 -12.73 -23.76
C GLU A 269 -7.07 -14.06 -24.55
N ALA A 270 -7.05 -15.19 -23.84
CA ALA A 270 -6.82 -16.53 -24.39
C ALA A 270 -5.42 -16.75 -25.01
N ASP A 271 -4.47 -15.86 -24.76
CA ASP A 271 -3.05 -16.08 -25.05
C ASP A 271 -2.41 -16.94 -23.94
N LEU A 272 -2.69 -18.24 -24.02
CA LEU A 272 -2.22 -19.20 -23.02
C LEU A 272 -0.70 -19.40 -23.05
N GLN A 273 -0.10 -19.32 -24.24
CA GLN A 273 1.35 -19.47 -24.37
C GLN A 273 2.09 -18.27 -23.80
N GLY A 274 1.60 -17.05 -24.06
CA GLY A 274 2.09 -15.85 -23.43
C GLY A 274 1.92 -15.90 -21.91
N ALA A 275 0.76 -16.27 -21.40
CA ALA A 275 0.51 -16.42 -19.97
C ALA A 275 1.48 -17.42 -19.30
N LEU A 276 1.75 -18.56 -19.96
CA LEU A 276 2.67 -19.57 -19.48
C LEU A 276 4.08 -19.02 -19.27
N SER A 277 4.60 -18.21 -20.21
CA SER A 277 5.93 -17.61 -20.11
C SER A 277 6.04 -16.67 -18.91
N PHE A 278 4.99 -15.91 -18.61
CA PHE A 278 4.98 -15.03 -17.44
C PHE A 278 4.94 -15.81 -16.12
N TYR A 279 4.16 -16.90 -16.06
CA TYR A 279 4.06 -17.69 -14.82
C TYR A 279 5.30 -18.54 -14.55
N ALA A 280 6.03 -18.99 -15.58
CA ALA A 280 7.25 -19.79 -15.42
C ALA A 280 8.35 -19.04 -14.63
N ASP A 281 8.50 -17.74 -14.86
CA ASP A 281 9.47 -16.88 -14.19
C ASP A 281 8.92 -16.16 -12.96
N CYS A 282 7.65 -16.39 -12.61
CA CYS A 282 6.96 -15.66 -11.58
C CYS A 282 7.00 -16.38 -10.23
N ARG A 283 7.56 -15.72 -9.20
CA ARG A 283 7.60 -16.22 -7.81
C ARG A 283 6.48 -15.66 -6.93
N TYR A 284 5.45 -15.06 -7.53
CA TYR A 284 4.29 -14.60 -6.77
C TYR A 284 3.43 -15.79 -6.37
N VAL A 285 2.97 -15.82 -5.11
CA VAL A 285 2.13 -16.91 -4.57
C VAL A 285 0.92 -17.14 -5.47
N GLY A 286 0.71 -18.39 -5.87
CA GLY A 286 -0.34 -18.81 -6.78
C GLY A 286 0.03 -18.78 -8.27
N ALA A 287 1.21 -18.25 -8.66
CA ALA A 287 1.67 -18.29 -10.05
C ALA A 287 1.87 -19.73 -10.52
N ARG A 288 2.49 -20.57 -9.70
CA ARG A 288 2.72 -21.99 -9.97
C ARG A 288 1.41 -22.76 -10.20
N LEU A 289 0.39 -22.49 -9.39
CA LEU A 289 -0.93 -23.08 -9.58
C LEU A 289 -1.60 -22.62 -10.88
N ARG A 290 -1.41 -21.36 -11.27
CA ARG A 290 -1.87 -20.85 -12.57
C ARG A 290 -1.15 -21.51 -13.72
N GLN A 291 0.18 -21.69 -13.60
CA GLN A 291 1.00 -22.38 -14.58
C GLN A 291 0.50 -23.81 -14.83
N ILE A 292 0.22 -24.58 -13.77
CA ILE A 292 -0.36 -25.92 -13.87
C ILE A 292 -1.66 -25.89 -14.68
N ARG A 293 -2.58 -24.97 -14.37
CA ARG A 293 -3.86 -24.84 -15.07
C ARG A 293 -3.71 -24.45 -16.55
N VAL A 294 -2.76 -23.58 -16.84
CA VAL A 294 -2.49 -23.16 -18.23
C VAL A 294 -1.90 -24.32 -19.04
N LEU A 295 -0.98 -25.10 -18.46
CA LEU A 295 -0.44 -26.31 -19.06
C LEU A 295 -1.56 -27.34 -19.38
N GLU A 296 -2.50 -27.57 -18.45
CA GLU A 296 -3.68 -28.41 -18.70
C GLU A 296 -4.52 -27.92 -19.90
N ARG A 297 -4.77 -26.60 -19.96
CA ARG A 297 -5.54 -25.99 -21.07
C ARG A 297 -4.83 -26.06 -22.43
N LEU A 298 -3.50 -26.04 -22.41
CA LEU A 298 -2.66 -26.25 -23.62
C LEU A 298 -2.52 -27.70 -24.03
N GLY A 299 -3.09 -28.65 -23.28
CA GLY A 299 -2.95 -30.08 -23.56
C GLY A 299 -1.59 -30.66 -23.18
N GLN A 300 -0.81 -29.95 -22.37
CA GLN A 300 0.54 -30.35 -21.89
C GLN A 300 0.44 -31.08 -20.54
N GLN A 301 -0.32 -32.18 -20.49
CA GLN A 301 -0.67 -32.90 -19.28
C GLN A 301 0.54 -33.46 -18.52
N GLU A 302 1.56 -33.96 -19.24
CA GLU A 302 2.78 -34.47 -18.59
C GLU A 302 3.53 -33.40 -17.84
N GLN A 303 3.70 -32.22 -18.46
CA GLN A 303 4.37 -31.09 -17.83
C GLN A 303 3.56 -30.57 -16.64
N ALA A 304 2.22 -30.48 -16.80
CA ALA A 304 1.32 -30.10 -15.71
C ALA A 304 1.43 -31.09 -14.52
N TYR A 305 1.53 -32.41 -14.80
CA TYR A 305 1.67 -33.43 -13.75
C TYR A 305 3.01 -33.32 -13.03
N ILE A 306 4.11 -33.13 -13.75
CA ILE A 306 5.45 -32.95 -13.16
C ILE A 306 5.46 -31.74 -12.24
N LEU A 307 4.95 -30.60 -12.72
CA LEU A 307 4.92 -29.38 -11.92
C LEU A 307 3.97 -29.50 -10.70
N ALA A 308 2.83 -30.17 -10.87
CA ALA A 308 1.91 -30.45 -9.75
C ALA A 308 2.54 -31.38 -8.72
N SER A 309 3.32 -32.39 -9.12
CA SER A 309 4.04 -33.29 -8.22
C SER A 309 5.08 -32.51 -7.40
N GLN A 310 5.86 -31.65 -8.03
CA GLN A 310 6.81 -30.77 -7.34
C GLN A 310 6.10 -29.82 -6.34
N ALA A 311 4.95 -29.29 -6.73
CA ALA A 311 4.16 -28.41 -5.87
C ALA A 311 3.57 -29.16 -4.66
N ALA A 312 3.27 -30.46 -4.80
CA ALA A 312 2.77 -31.30 -3.70
C ALA A 312 3.86 -31.58 -2.65
N GLU A 313 5.12 -31.67 -3.05
CA GLU A 313 6.25 -31.90 -2.13
C GLU A 313 6.53 -30.67 -1.26
N ALA A 314 6.34 -29.46 -1.81
CA ALA A 314 6.59 -28.19 -1.11
C ALA A 314 5.52 -27.16 -1.48
N PRO A 315 4.30 -27.26 -0.93
CA PRO A 315 3.22 -26.32 -1.23
C PRO A 315 3.49 -24.93 -0.65
N GLU A 316 3.14 -23.89 -1.40
CA GLU A 316 3.27 -22.49 -0.97
C GLU A 316 2.21 -22.11 0.08
N SER A 317 1.11 -22.85 0.15
CA SER A 317 0.00 -22.64 1.09
C SER A 317 -0.91 -23.87 1.15
N ASP A 318 -1.74 -23.96 2.20
CA ASP A 318 -2.77 -25.01 2.31
C ASP A 318 -3.76 -24.98 1.14
N ALA A 319 -4.08 -23.80 0.63
CA ALA A 319 -4.95 -23.64 -0.53
C ALA A 319 -4.31 -24.23 -1.80
N GLU A 320 -3.01 -24.05 -1.98
CA GLU A 320 -2.27 -24.69 -3.07
C GLU A 320 -2.20 -26.19 -2.87
N ALA A 321 -1.86 -26.67 -1.69
CA ALA A 321 -1.81 -28.11 -1.39
C ALA A 321 -3.11 -28.83 -1.80
N GLN A 322 -4.26 -28.30 -1.37
CA GLN A 322 -5.57 -28.84 -1.74
C GLN A 322 -5.89 -28.76 -3.24
N ALA A 323 -5.48 -27.67 -3.90
CA ALA A 323 -5.70 -27.49 -5.32
C ALA A 323 -4.84 -28.43 -6.16
N VAL A 324 -3.59 -28.62 -5.75
CA VAL A 324 -2.62 -29.52 -6.38
C VAL A 324 -3.03 -30.98 -6.20
N GLU A 325 -3.49 -31.41 -5.02
CA GLU A 325 -4.02 -32.76 -4.81
C GLU A 325 -5.13 -33.08 -5.80
N ARG A 326 -6.09 -32.15 -5.97
CA ARG A 326 -7.18 -32.30 -6.96
C ARG A 326 -6.69 -32.34 -8.39
N ALA A 327 -5.64 -31.55 -8.70
CA ALA A 327 -5.03 -31.53 -10.04
C ALA A 327 -4.31 -32.85 -10.34
N LEU A 328 -3.53 -33.39 -9.38
CA LEU A 328 -2.82 -34.67 -9.53
C LEU A 328 -3.77 -35.83 -9.78
N VAL A 329 -4.89 -35.94 -9.06
CA VAL A 329 -5.91 -36.98 -9.30
C VAL A 329 -6.47 -36.90 -10.71
N ARG A 330 -6.75 -35.69 -11.21
CA ARG A 330 -7.28 -35.46 -12.56
C ARG A 330 -6.25 -35.76 -13.64
N LEU A 331 -5.02 -35.29 -13.48
CA LEU A 331 -3.91 -35.47 -14.41
C LEU A 331 -3.47 -36.93 -14.47
N ALA A 332 -3.35 -37.65 -13.35
CA ALA A 332 -3.03 -39.07 -13.29
C ALA A 332 -4.06 -39.90 -14.11
N ARG A 333 -5.37 -39.56 -13.99
CA ARG A 333 -6.42 -40.23 -14.79
C ARG A 333 -6.22 -39.98 -16.28
N GLN A 334 -5.89 -38.76 -16.70
CA GLN A 334 -5.69 -38.42 -18.10
C GLN A 334 -4.45 -39.11 -18.69
N LEU A 335 -3.41 -39.30 -17.88
CA LEU A 335 -2.15 -39.94 -18.27
C LEU A 335 -2.15 -41.48 -18.07
N GLY A 336 -3.26 -42.06 -17.60
CA GLY A 336 -3.34 -43.50 -17.33
C GLY A 336 -2.42 -43.97 -16.18
N GLN A 337 -2.00 -43.03 -15.28
CA GLN A 337 -1.12 -43.33 -14.13
C GLN A 337 -1.93 -43.77 -12.92
N PRO A 338 -1.30 -44.47 -11.93
CA PRO A 338 -1.92 -44.79 -10.68
C PRO A 338 -2.35 -43.51 -9.96
N GLN A 339 -3.61 -43.48 -9.49
CA GLN A 339 -4.11 -42.35 -8.77
C GLN A 339 -3.48 -42.29 -7.35
N PRO A 340 -3.11 -41.10 -6.85
CA PRO A 340 -2.73 -40.95 -5.46
C PRO A 340 -3.82 -41.53 -4.54
N GLY A 341 -3.41 -42.31 -3.54
CA GLY A 341 -4.35 -42.92 -2.59
C GLY A 341 -5.21 -41.85 -1.91
N LYS A 342 -6.52 -42.01 -1.95
CA LYS A 342 -7.43 -41.14 -1.20
C LYS A 342 -7.16 -41.30 0.30
N THR A 343 -6.66 -40.28 0.94
CA THR A 343 -6.67 -40.20 2.40
C THR A 343 -8.15 -40.20 2.83
N LYS A 344 -8.58 -41.23 3.58
CA LYS A 344 -9.94 -41.22 4.14
C LYS A 344 -10.06 -40.05 5.07
N ALA A 345 -10.89 -39.07 4.70
CA ALA A 345 -11.25 -38.00 5.60
C ALA A 345 -11.89 -38.59 6.87
N VAL A 346 -11.29 -38.35 8.01
CA VAL A 346 -11.90 -38.66 9.30
C VAL A 346 -13.11 -37.73 9.46
N ALA A 347 -14.29 -38.30 9.59
CA ALA A 347 -15.47 -37.51 9.80
C ALA A 347 -15.29 -36.69 11.11
N PRO A 348 -15.50 -35.37 11.09
CA PRO A 348 -15.38 -34.56 12.31
C PRO A 348 -16.45 -35.01 13.31
N THR A 349 -16.13 -34.95 14.61
CA THR A 349 -17.10 -35.12 15.67
C THR A 349 -18.20 -34.07 15.50
N ARG A 350 -19.46 -34.54 15.43
CA ARG A 350 -20.61 -33.69 15.20
C ARG A 350 -21.58 -33.79 16.38
N LEU A 351 -21.98 -32.63 16.90
CA LEU A 351 -23.03 -32.48 17.89
C LEU A 351 -24.19 -31.71 17.23
N ASP A 352 -25.36 -32.39 17.11
CA ASP A 352 -26.56 -31.75 16.59
C ASP A 352 -27.43 -31.28 17.77
N LEU A 353 -27.69 -29.99 17.84
CA LEU A 353 -28.52 -29.36 18.87
C LEU A 353 -29.84 -28.87 18.25
N SER A 354 -30.95 -29.15 18.91
CA SER A 354 -32.27 -28.60 18.57
C SER A 354 -32.62 -27.55 19.60
N LEU A 355 -32.49 -26.29 19.23
CA LEU A 355 -32.74 -25.15 20.12
C LEU A 355 -33.89 -24.28 19.57
N PRO A 356 -34.66 -23.60 20.47
CA PRO A 356 -35.60 -22.59 20.04
C PRO A 356 -34.92 -21.49 19.24
N ARG A 357 -35.59 -20.96 18.24
CA ARG A 357 -35.07 -19.82 17.47
C ARG A 357 -34.93 -18.60 18.38
N PRO A 358 -33.74 -17.98 18.50
CA PRO A 358 -33.58 -16.80 19.33
C PRO A 358 -34.25 -15.58 18.66
N ASP A 359 -34.94 -14.76 19.44
CA ASP A 359 -35.65 -13.56 18.94
C ASP A 359 -34.77 -12.32 18.86
N ALA A 360 -33.71 -12.21 19.69
CA ALA A 360 -32.93 -10.98 19.87
C ALA A 360 -31.40 -11.13 19.70
N TYR A 361 -30.90 -12.34 19.47
CA TYR A 361 -29.44 -12.59 19.37
C TYR A 361 -29.11 -13.70 18.37
N SER A 362 -27.84 -13.86 18.02
CA SER A 362 -27.40 -14.83 17.01
C SER A 362 -27.48 -16.29 17.51
N VAL A 363 -27.43 -17.24 16.58
CA VAL A 363 -27.45 -18.69 16.88
C VAL A 363 -26.26 -19.07 17.76
N GLU A 364 -25.12 -18.47 17.59
CA GLU A 364 -23.91 -18.71 18.37
C GLU A 364 -24.11 -18.35 19.85
N PHE A 365 -24.81 -17.26 20.14
CA PHE A 365 -25.16 -16.91 21.53
C PHE A 365 -26.19 -17.84 22.12
N ALA A 366 -27.14 -18.38 21.34
CA ALA A 366 -28.08 -19.40 21.81
C ALA A 366 -27.36 -20.71 22.18
N VAL A 367 -26.42 -21.14 21.33
CA VAL A 367 -25.57 -22.32 21.58
C VAL A 367 -24.70 -22.10 22.82
N LYS A 368 -24.04 -20.92 22.92
CA LYS A 368 -23.27 -20.53 24.10
C LYS A 368 -24.06 -20.65 25.38
N ALA A 369 -25.29 -20.09 25.42
CA ALA A 369 -26.14 -20.11 26.59
C ALA A 369 -26.56 -21.55 26.93
N HIS A 370 -26.85 -22.38 25.92
CA HIS A 370 -27.26 -23.77 26.10
C HIS A 370 -26.14 -24.66 26.66
N LEU A 371 -24.91 -24.46 26.20
CA LEU A 371 -23.76 -25.27 26.57
C LEU A 371 -23.01 -24.76 27.81
N SER A 372 -23.33 -23.55 28.30
CA SER A 372 -22.63 -22.92 29.42
C SER A 372 -23.13 -23.48 30.75
N GLU A 373 -22.21 -23.96 31.59
CA GLU A 373 -22.47 -24.43 32.94
C GLU A 373 -21.76 -23.55 33.98
N PRO A 374 -22.20 -23.49 35.24
CA PRO A 374 -21.55 -22.67 36.27
C PRO A 374 -20.04 -22.95 36.43
N GLU A 375 -19.66 -24.22 36.32
CA GLU A 375 -18.27 -24.68 36.47
C GLU A 375 -17.51 -24.80 35.12
N GLY A 376 -18.23 -24.63 34.01
CA GLY A 376 -17.67 -24.71 32.65
C GLY A 376 -18.28 -23.65 31.71
N PRO A 377 -17.97 -22.39 31.91
CA PRO A 377 -18.54 -21.34 31.08
C PRO A 377 -18.05 -21.44 29.63
N VAL A 378 -19.00 -21.32 28.69
CA VAL A 378 -18.70 -21.29 27.25
C VAL A 378 -18.58 -19.84 26.79
N HIS A 379 -17.53 -19.54 26.06
CA HIS A 379 -17.25 -18.22 25.51
C HIS A 379 -17.39 -18.21 23.99
N TYR A 380 -18.06 -17.20 23.46
CA TYR A 380 -18.07 -16.92 22.03
C TYR A 380 -16.82 -16.10 21.68
N VAL A 381 -15.86 -16.75 21.11
CA VAL A 381 -14.53 -16.14 20.81
C VAL A 381 -14.23 -16.14 19.31
N GLU A 382 -15.06 -16.81 18.52
CA GLU A 382 -14.84 -17.04 17.08
C GLU A 382 -13.40 -17.50 16.83
N ASN A 383 -12.66 -16.86 15.95
CA ASN A 383 -11.24 -17.14 15.73
C ASN A 383 -10.30 -16.17 16.49
N SER A 384 -10.85 -15.24 17.28
CA SER A 384 -10.09 -14.16 17.90
C SER A 384 -9.19 -14.63 19.04
N LEU A 385 -9.65 -15.53 19.90
CA LEU A 385 -8.90 -15.94 21.10
C LEU A 385 -7.57 -16.62 20.72
N ILE A 386 -7.61 -17.61 19.85
CA ILE A 386 -6.39 -18.35 19.45
C ILE A 386 -5.41 -17.45 18.72
N CYS A 387 -5.91 -16.61 17.80
CA CYS A 387 -5.07 -15.64 17.10
C CYS A 387 -4.44 -14.61 18.06
N SER A 388 -5.20 -14.17 19.08
CA SER A 388 -4.69 -13.22 20.08
C SER A 388 -3.63 -13.85 20.98
N LEU A 389 -3.88 -15.06 21.48
CA LEU A 389 -2.90 -15.79 22.31
C LEU A 389 -1.62 -16.09 21.52
N PHE A 390 -1.74 -16.53 20.26
CA PHE A 390 -0.60 -16.73 19.39
C PHE A 390 0.15 -15.42 19.14
N GLY A 391 -0.58 -14.33 18.88
CA GLY A 391 0.00 -13.01 18.69
C GLY A 391 0.78 -12.52 19.91
N LEU A 392 0.25 -12.72 21.11
CA LEU A 392 0.95 -12.37 22.36
C LEU A 392 2.19 -13.26 22.56
N LEU A 393 2.06 -14.56 22.41
CA LEU A 393 3.17 -15.51 22.56
C LEU A 393 4.33 -15.21 21.59
N CYS A 394 3.99 -14.88 20.34
CA CYS A 394 4.95 -14.65 19.26
C CYS A 394 5.20 -13.14 18.98
N TRP A 395 4.90 -12.27 19.95
CA TRP A 395 5.01 -10.82 19.78
C TRP A 395 6.39 -10.38 19.31
N GLU A 396 7.45 -10.88 19.95
CA GLU A 396 8.84 -10.57 19.59
C GLU A 396 9.18 -10.99 18.15
N ALA A 397 8.69 -12.15 17.70
CA ALA A 397 8.88 -12.60 16.34
C ALA A 397 8.12 -11.73 15.33
N ILE A 398 6.87 -11.36 15.65
CA ILE A 398 6.02 -10.52 14.78
C ILE A 398 6.62 -9.14 14.61
N PHE A 399 7.06 -8.50 15.71
CA PHE A 399 7.61 -7.15 15.71
C PHE A 399 9.15 -7.08 15.53
N ALA A 400 9.78 -8.18 15.15
CA ALA A 400 11.21 -8.20 14.86
C ALA A 400 11.55 -7.21 13.71
N PRO A 401 12.65 -6.45 13.83
CA PRO A 401 13.06 -5.44 12.84
C PRO A 401 13.69 -6.07 11.58
N VAL A 402 12.94 -6.95 10.93
CA VAL A 402 13.37 -7.60 9.69
C VAL A 402 13.38 -6.56 8.54
N PRO A 403 14.38 -6.60 7.64
CA PRO A 403 14.50 -5.62 6.56
C PRO A 403 13.20 -5.47 5.74
N GLY A 404 12.67 -4.24 5.68
CA GLY A 404 11.44 -3.92 4.97
C GLY A 404 10.12 -4.29 5.68
N ALA A 405 10.18 -4.75 6.93
CA ALA A 405 8.98 -5.00 7.72
C ALA A 405 8.37 -3.72 8.29
N PHE A 406 9.20 -2.74 8.63
CA PHE A 406 8.78 -1.46 9.21
C PHE A 406 9.50 -0.29 8.54
N PHE A 407 8.75 0.78 8.25
CA PHE A 407 9.27 1.96 7.57
C PHE A 407 9.34 3.18 8.51
N HIS A 408 8.38 3.33 9.41
CA HIS A 408 8.28 4.44 10.37
C HIS A 408 7.76 3.94 11.72
N PRO A 409 7.83 4.75 12.81
CA PRO A 409 7.44 4.32 14.15
C PRO A 409 5.94 4.07 14.37
N PHE A 410 5.09 4.43 13.42
CA PHE A 410 3.62 4.42 13.55
C PHE A 410 2.97 3.22 12.84
N HIS A 411 3.68 2.08 12.73
CA HIS A 411 3.11 0.85 12.19
C HIS A 411 2.36 0.07 13.27
N THR A 412 1.14 -0.31 12.97
CA THR A 412 0.33 -1.22 13.83
C THR A 412 0.79 -2.67 13.75
N GLY A 413 1.58 -3.01 12.74
CA GLY A 413 2.16 -4.33 12.51
C GLY A 413 3.11 -4.31 11.32
N PRO A 414 3.87 -5.37 11.08
CA PRO A 414 4.81 -5.43 9.96
C PRO A 414 4.10 -5.45 8.61
N VAL A 415 4.66 -4.75 7.62
CA VAL A 415 4.11 -4.66 6.25
C VAL A 415 4.06 -6.02 5.56
N ASP A 416 4.96 -6.92 5.92
CA ASP A 416 5.08 -8.27 5.37
C ASP A 416 4.25 -9.33 6.10
N LEU A 417 3.37 -8.95 7.05
CA LEU A 417 2.58 -9.88 7.88
C LEU A 417 1.85 -10.95 7.06
N PHE A 418 1.33 -10.59 5.90
CA PHE A 418 0.60 -11.50 5.01
C PHE A 418 1.43 -11.98 3.81
N SER A 419 2.74 -11.80 3.82
CA SER A 419 3.61 -12.32 2.77
C SER A 419 3.95 -13.80 3.03
N ALA A 420 4.19 -14.56 1.95
CA ALA A 420 4.53 -15.97 2.04
C ALA A 420 5.85 -16.24 2.77
N ASP A 421 6.75 -15.27 2.76
CA ASP A 421 8.06 -15.33 3.40
C ASP A 421 8.07 -14.75 4.82
N PHE A 422 6.93 -14.34 5.36
CA PHE A 422 6.84 -13.75 6.71
C PHE A 422 7.41 -14.68 7.79
N HIS A 423 6.91 -15.92 7.85
CA HIS A 423 7.38 -16.91 8.79
C HIS A 423 8.81 -17.38 8.48
N PRO A 424 9.17 -17.76 7.22
CA PRO A 424 10.53 -18.14 6.88
C PRO A 424 11.61 -17.14 7.29
N ARG A 425 11.33 -15.84 7.16
CA ARG A 425 12.26 -14.76 7.53
C ARG A 425 12.44 -14.59 9.05
N ARG A 426 11.59 -15.21 9.85
CA ARG A 426 11.53 -15.14 11.32
C ARG A 426 11.51 -16.52 11.97
N ALA A 427 11.85 -17.58 11.22
CA ALA A 427 11.67 -18.98 11.65
C ALA A 427 12.30 -19.29 13.02
N GLU A 428 13.53 -18.82 13.24
CA GLU A 428 14.24 -19.02 14.50
C GLU A 428 13.55 -18.28 15.67
N LEU A 429 13.05 -17.07 15.43
CA LEU A 429 12.33 -16.30 16.45
C LEU A 429 10.99 -16.95 16.80
N PHE A 430 10.25 -17.43 15.80
CA PHE A 430 9.02 -18.18 16.04
C PHE A 430 9.28 -19.47 16.80
N ALA A 431 10.34 -20.21 16.45
CA ALA A 431 10.73 -21.41 17.17
C ALA A 431 11.06 -21.11 18.64
N ALA A 432 11.78 -20.03 18.92
CA ALA A 432 12.08 -19.59 20.27
C ALA A 432 10.82 -19.22 21.07
N CYS A 433 9.90 -18.47 20.48
CA CYS A 433 8.63 -18.12 21.12
C CYS A 433 7.78 -19.38 21.41
N LEU A 434 7.68 -20.30 20.46
CA LEU A 434 6.89 -21.52 20.62
C LEU A 434 7.49 -22.49 21.65
N ALA A 435 8.82 -22.49 21.85
CA ALA A 435 9.47 -23.30 22.89
C ALA A 435 9.00 -22.94 24.31
N HIS A 436 8.42 -21.77 24.54
CA HIS A 436 7.79 -21.44 25.82
C HIS A 436 6.61 -22.36 26.17
N LEU A 437 5.98 -22.99 25.16
CA LEU A 437 4.88 -23.96 25.37
C LEU A 437 5.34 -25.28 25.99
N ASP A 438 6.65 -25.62 25.88
CA ASP A 438 7.22 -26.82 26.47
C ASP A 438 7.43 -26.68 27.99
N SER A 439 7.15 -25.52 28.55
CA SER A 439 7.27 -25.19 29.97
C SER A 439 6.14 -24.26 30.40
N ASP A 440 6.09 -23.87 31.68
CA ASP A 440 5.14 -22.86 32.17
C ASP A 440 5.53 -21.40 31.85
N ALA A 441 6.58 -21.18 31.07
CA ALA A 441 7.07 -19.84 30.71
C ALA A 441 6.06 -19.04 29.90
N TYR A 442 5.23 -19.71 29.07
CA TYR A 442 4.16 -19.01 28.31
C TYR A 442 3.17 -18.24 29.21
N LYS A 443 2.96 -18.69 30.47
CA LYS A 443 2.06 -18.00 31.43
C LYS A 443 2.59 -16.62 31.87
N GLN A 444 3.85 -16.33 31.65
CA GLN A 444 4.45 -15.02 31.95
C GLN A 444 4.51 -14.13 30.72
N VAL A 445 4.45 -14.72 29.52
CA VAL A 445 4.49 -14.01 28.24
C VAL A 445 3.11 -13.59 27.78
N ILE A 446 2.11 -14.45 28.01
CA ILE A 446 0.68 -14.19 27.70
C ILE A 446 -0.02 -13.65 28.95
#